data_417a74494a50bcdb05515fa30925608b
#
_entry.id   417a74494a50bcdb05515fa30925608b
#
_cell.length_a   1.000
_cell.length_b   1.000
_cell.length_c   1.000
_cell.angle_alpha   90.00
_cell.angle_beta   90.00
_cell.angle_gamma   90.00
#
_symmetry.space_group_name_H-M   'P 1'
#
loop_
_entity.id
_entity.type
_entity.pdbx_description
1 polymer ?
#
loop_
_entity_poly.entity_id
_entity_poly.type
_entity_poly.pdbx_seq_one_letter_code
_entity_poly.pdbx_strand_id
1 'polypeptide(L)'
;IFLILKPTGGITYGDFSKNYTYLYGGSLSFEMQLEETKLGLGVELGYNYCVPQAYKRNFIPTKYNWAAHQFPITLNANYYFYNEVFKPFVGLGIGAIWGRYDYSLSTEESIDHYYSREFEGQSGWRFMLVPKVGLLISTNHLHAFGLEVSMPYCMQAWRLENQLSFNLTLNYTFIID
;
A
#
# COMPACT_ATOMS: atom_id res chain seq x y z
N ILE A 1 11.49 -21.56 0.46
CA ILE A 1 11.31 -20.23 -0.17
C ILE A 1 9.82 -20.00 -0.40
N PHE A 2 9.32 -18.80 -0.16
CA PHE A 2 7.91 -18.43 -0.34
C PHE A 2 7.76 -17.39 -1.45
N LEU A 3 6.86 -17.65 -2.38
CA LEU A 3 6.35 -16.67 -3.33
C LEU A 3 4.93 -16.29 -2.89
N ILE A 4 4.69 -15.02 -2.58
CA ILE A 4 3.44 -14.57 -1.96
C ILE A 4 2.77 -13.53 -2.85
N LEU A 5 1.53 -13.81 -3.25
CA LEU A 5 0.63 -12.85 -3.91
C LEU A 5 -0.25 -12.20 -2.83
N LYS A 6 -0.34 -10.87 -2.86
CA LYS A 6 -0.94 -10.07 -1.80
C LYS A 6 -1.91 -9.02 -2.35
N PRO A 7 -3.16 -9.36 -2.72
CA PRO A 7 -4.18 -8.33 -2.93
C PRO A 7 -4.43 -7.57 -1.64
N THR A 8 -4.47 -6.25 -1.73
CA THR A 8 -4.50 -5.33 -0.59
C THR A 8 -5.60 -4.30 -0.75
N GLY A 9 -6.32 -4.02 0.32
CA GLY A 9 -7.22 -2.88 0.46
C GLY A 9 -6.92 -2.12 1.74
N GLY A 10 -7.11 -0.80 1.75
CA GLY A 10 -6.79 -0.02 2.93
C GLY A 10 -7.49 1.33 3.01
N ILE A 11 -7.37 1.93 4.17
CA ILE A 11 -7.91 3.25 4.50
C ILE A 11 -6.72 4.16 4.84
N THR A 12 -6.76 5.39 4.35
CA THR A 12 -5.71 6.38 4.63
C THR A 12 -6.08 7.25 5.82
N TYR A 13 -5.06 7.73 6.54
CA TYR A 13 -5.20 8.59 7.72
C TYR A 13 -4.26 9.80 7.65
N GLY A 14 -4.50 10.77 8.54
CA GLY A 14 -3.70 11.98 8.64
C GLY A 14 -3.95 12.96 7.49
N ASP A 15 -2.93 13.73 7.13
CA ASP A 15 -3.06 14.76 6.10
C ASP A 15 -3.34 14.16 4.72
N PHE A 16 -2.79 13.00 4.43
CA PHE A 16 -3.04 12.30 3.18
C PHE A 16 -4.51 11.90 3.00
N SER A 17 -5.24 11.62 4.09
CA SER A 17 -6.67 11.28 4.04
C SER A 17 -7.57 12.45 3.64
N LYS A 18 -7.07 13.66 3.69
CA LYS A 18 -7.80 14.85 3.19
C LYS A 18 -8.01 14.79 1.67
N ASN A 19 -7.11 14.10 0.96
CA ASN A 19 -7.12 13.99 -0.49
C ASN A 19 -7.54 12.60 -0.97
N TYR A 20 -7.24 11.56 -0.20
CA TYR A 20 -7.47 10.16 -0.57
C TYR A 20 -8.07 9.40 0.60
N THR A 21 -9.16 8.68 0.37
CA THR A 21 -9.87 7.95 1.45
C THR A 21 -9.48 6.48 1.51
N TYR A 22 -9.44 5.84 0.34
CA TYR A 22 -9.19 4.42 0.21
C TYR A 22 -7.99 4.18 -0.70
N LEU A 23 -7.34 3.04 -0.48
CA LEU A 23 -6.38 2.49 -1.42
C LEU A 23 -6.73 1.04 -1.71
N TYR A 24 -6.45 0.60 -2.90
CA TYR A 24 -6.49 -0.80 -3.28
C TYR A 24 -5.35 -1.11 -4.25
N GLY A 25 -4.89 -2.34 -4.20
CA GLY A 25 -3.76 -2.74 -5.00
C GLY A 25 -3.35 -4.17 -4.75
N GLY A 26 -2.09 -4.42 -4.93
CA GLY A 26 -1.51 -5.72 -4.63
C GLY A 26 0.01 -5.68 -4.68
N SER A 27 0.61 -6.72 -4.14
CA SER A 27 2.05 -6.89 -4.18
C SER A 27 2.44 -8.34 -4.42
N LEU A 28 3.66 -8.50 -4.88
CA LEU A 28 4.36 -9.77 -4.99
C LEU A 28 5.51 -9.73 -3.99
N SER A 29 5.57 -10.72 -3.12
CA SER A 29 6.64 -10.87 -2.14
C SER A 29 7.39 -12.18 -2.37
N PHE A 30 8.70 -12.08 -2.28
CA PHE A 30 9.60 -13.23 -2.26
C PHE A 30 10.26 -13.28 -0.88
N GLU A 31 10.07 -14.38 -0.16
CA GLU A 31 10.55 -14.53 1.22
C GLU A 31 11.30 -15.84 1.39
N MET A 32 12.43 -15.77 2.07
CA MET A 32 13.22 -16.90 2.51
C MET A 32 13.05 -17.08 4.01
N GLN A 33 12.54 -18.21 4.43
CA GLN A 33 12.46 -18.58 5.84
C GLN A 33 13.77 -19.20 6.30
N LEU A 34 14.32 -18.68 7.39
CA LEU A 34 15.49 -19.22 8.07
C LEU A 34 15.02 -20.25 9.09
N GLU A 35 15.16 -21.52 8.80
CA GLU A 35 14.56 -22.65 9.54
C GLU A 35 14.89 -22.64 11.04
N GLU A 36 16.12 -22.31 11.41
CA GLU A 36 16.57 -22.33 12.80
C GLU A 36 16.02 -21.14 13.63
N THR A 37 15.70 -20.02 13.00
CA THR A 37 15.43 -18.76 13.71
C THR A 37 13.97 -18.34 13.71
N LYS A 38 13.09 -19.05 12.98
CA LYS A 38 11.69 -18.66 12.76
C LYS A 38 11.53 -17.29 12.08
N LEU A 39 12.60 -16.80 11.48
CA LEU A 39 12.63 -15.53 10.76
C LEU A 39 12.43 -15.77 9.28
N GLY A 40 11.54 -14.99 8.67
CA GLY A 40 11.43 -14.83 7.23
C GLY A 40 12.03 -13.50 6.82
N LEU A 41 12.91 -13.51 5.83
CA LEU A 41 13.47 -12.33 5.21
C LEU A 41 13.02 -12.27 3.74
N GLY A 42 12.51 -11.12 3.31
CA GLY A 42 11.96 -11.03 1.98
C GLY A 42 12.01 -9.67 1.36
N VAL A 43 11.70 -9.64 0.06
CA VAL A 43 11.52 -8.43 -0.74
C VAL A 43 10.09 -8.41 -1.24
N GLU A 44 9.45 -7.26 -1.20
CA GLU A 44 8.09 -7.07 -1.70
C GLU A 44 8.04 -5.89 -2.66
N LEU A 45 7.40 -6.11 -3.80
CA LEU A 45 7.13 -5.13 -4.84
C LEU A 45 5.63 -4.99 -5.00
N GLY A 46 5.12 -3.78 -4.98
CA GLY A 46 3.68 -3.56 -5.02
C GLY A 46 3.24 -2.44 -5.95
N TYR A 47 1.93 -2.38 -6.12
CA TYR A 47 1.22 -1.30 -6.76
C TYR A 47 -0.04 -1.00 -5.96
N ASN A 48 -0.27 0.29 -5.67
CA ASN A 48 -1.48 0.77 -5.02
C ASN A 48 -2.08 1.93 -5.82
N TYR A 49 -3.38 1.89 -5.95
CA TYR A 49 -4.19 3.00 -6.44
C TYR A 49 -4.92 3.64 -5.27
N CYS A 50 -4.75 4.95 -5.10
CA CYS A 50 -5.41 5.70 -4.05
C CYS A 50 -6.63 6.42 -4.63
N VAL A 51 -7.80 6.13 -4.04
CA VAL A 51 -9.08 6.68 -4.47
C VAL A 51 -9.21 8.11 -3.96
N PRO A 52 -9.42 9.08 -4.85
CA PRO A 52 -9.57 10.47 -4.44
C PRO A 52 -10.83 10.67 -3.62
N GLN A 53 -10.74 11.54 -2.63
CA GLN A 53 -11.90 11.99 -1.87
C GLN A 53 -12.71 12.99 -2.72
N ALA A 54 -14.00 12.72 -2.92
CA ALA A 54 -14.89 13.66 -3.60
C ALA A 54 -15.06 14.90 -2.71
N TYR A 55 -14.41 15.98 -3.07
CA TYR A 55 -14.54 17.26 -2.36
C TYR A 55 -15.92 17.86 -2.68
N LYS A 56 -16.85 17.79 -1.72
CA LYS A 56 -18.07 18.60 -1.75
C LYS A 56 -17.70 20.03 -1.34
N ARG A 57 -17.15 20.83 -2.26
CA ARG A 57 -17.19 22.28 -2.08
C ARG A 57 -18.59 22.76 -2.47
N ASN A 58 -19.34 23.30 -1.52
CA ASN A 58 -20.55 24.04 -1.76
C ASN A 58 -20.23 25.18 -2.74
N PHE A 59 -20.82 25.18 -3.93
CA PHE A 59 -20.94 26.24 -4.92
C PHE A 59 -20.44 26.00 -6.36
N ILE A 60 -19.61 25.00 -6.65
CA ILE A 60 -19.30 24.73 -8.06
C ILE A 60 -19.15 23.20 -8.21
N PRO A 61 -19.81 22.56 -9.19
CA PRO A 61 -19.59 21.14 -9.47
C PRO A 61 -18.26 20.96 -10.22
N THR A 62 -17.18 21.02 -9.49
CA THR A 62 -15.85 20.72 -10.01
C THR A 62 -15.56 19.25 -9.73
N LYS A 63 -15.56 18.42 -10.75
CA LYS A 63 -15.03 17.06 -10.67
C LYS A 63 -13.52 17.13 -10.61
N TYR A 64 -12.96 17.02 -9.41
CA TYR A 64 -11.52 16.80 -9.24
C TYR A 64 -11.23 15.31 -9.41
N ASN A 65 -10.59 14.95 -10.50
CA ASN A 65 -10.00 13.62 -10.64
C ASN A 65 -8.56 13.66 -10.16
N TRP A 66 -8.37 13.33 -8.90
CA TRP A 66 -7.04 13.23 -8.29
C TRP A 66 -6.74 11.74 -8.11
N ALA A 67 -6.08 11.16 -9.08
CA ALA A 67 -5.62 9.79 -8.95
C ALA A 67 -4.20 9.77 -8.36
N ALA A 68 -3.93 8.86 -7.45
CA ALA A 68 -2.57 8.61 -7.01
C ALA A 68 -2.20 7.15 -7.28
N HIS A 69 -1.08 6.99 -7.96
CA HIS A 69 -0.47 5.71 -8.26
C HIS A 69 0.79 5.56 -7.41
N GLN A 70 0.93 4.45 -6.71
CA GLN A 70 2.02 4.21 -5.80
C GLN A 70 2.68 2.86 -6.08
N PHE A 71 4.00 2.84 -6.08
CA PHE A 71 4.82 1.65 -6.30
C PHE A 71 5.74 1.45 -5.09
N PRO A 72 5.29 0.72 -4.05
CA PRO A 72 6.10 0.39 -2.91
C PRO A 72 7.12 -0.70 -3.23
N ILE A 73 8.32 -0.55 -2.65
CA ILE A 73 9.38 -1.56 -2.63
C ILE A 73 9.84 -1.68 -1.19
N THR A 74 9.75 -2.87 -0.59
CA THR A 74 10.13 -3.09 0.81
C THR A 74 11.00 -4.32 0.99
N LEU A 75 11.92 -4.22 1.95
CA LEU A 75 12.60 -5.34 2.58
C LEU A 75 11.84 -5.68 3.85
N ASN A 76 11.47 -6.93 4.00
CA ASN A 76 10.63 -7.41 5.09
C ASN A 76 11.38 -8.39 5.97
N ALA A 77 11.16 -8.27 7.28
CA ALA A 77 11.55 -9.25 8.26
C ALA A 77 10.30 -9.70 9.04
N ASN A 78 9.97 -10.97 8.99
CA ASN A 78 8.80 -11.55 9.64
C ASN A 78 9.26 -12.59 10.66
N TYR A 79 8.71 -12.55 11.88
CA TYR A 79 8.91 -13.56 12.88
C TYR A 79 7.65 -14.41 13.02
N TYR A 80 7.77 -15.71 12.78
CA TYR A 80 6.68 -16.68 12.81
C TYR A 80 6.61 -17.36 14.18
N PHE A 81 5.45 -17.28 14.85
CA PHE A 81 5.17 -18.08 16.02
C PHE A 81 4.84 -19.50 15.58
N TYR A 82 5.54 -20.46 16.14
CA TYR A 82 5.51 -21.83 15.64
C TYR A 82 4.18 -22.51 15.90
N ASN A 83 3.52 -22.93 14.82
CA ASN A 83 2.51 -23.99 14.78
C ASN A 83 2.53 -24.57 13.36
N GLU A 84 2.36 -25.89 13.20
CA GLU A 84 2.48 -26.55 11.89
C GLU A 84 1.45 -26.08 10.86
N VAL A 85 0.21 -25.86 11.30
CA VAL A 85 -0.90 -25.46 10.40
C VAL A 85 -1.13 -23.94 10.47
N PHE A 86 -1.19 -23.38 11.67
CA PHE A 86 -1.43 -21.96 11.90
C PHE A 86 -0.12 -21.28 12.26
N LYS A 87 0.32 -20.35 11.42
CA LYS A 87 1.58 -19.61 11.59
C LYS A 87 1.28 -18.12 11.79
N PRO A 88 0.90 -17.68 13.01
CA PRO A 88 0.82 -16.26 13.28
C PRO A 88 2.21 -15.65 13.17
N PHE A 89 2.27 -14.40 12.70
CA PHE A 89 3.52 -13.69 12.54
C PHE A 89 3.39 -12.21 12.89
N VAL A 90 4.51 -11.63 13.28
CA VAL A 90 4.70 -10.20 13.36
C VAL A 90 5.85 -9.83 12.45
N GLY A 91 5.78 -8.67 11.83
CA GLY A 91 6.80 -8.29 10.87
C GLY A 91 7.01 -6.79 10.79
N LEU A 92 8.14 -6.45 10.20
CA LEU A 92 8.50 -5.08 9.89
C LEU A 92 9.05 -5.02 8.47
N GLY A 93 8.50 -4.12 7.67
CA GLY A 93 9.00 -3.76 6.36
C GLY A 93 9.67 -2.39 6.41
N ILE A 94 10.81 -2.25 5.74
CA ILE A 94 11.47 -0.97 5.49
C ILE A 94 11.68 -0.81 4.00
N GLY A 95 11.51 0.39 3.47
CA GLY A 95 11.67 0.57 2.03
C GLY A 95 11.36 1.96 1.55
N ALA A 96 10.98 2.02 0.29
CA ALA A 96 10.62 3.25 -0.38
C ALA A 96 9.34 3.07 -1.19
N ILE A 97 8.62 4.15 -1.36
CA ILE A 97 7.44 4.23 -2.21
C ILE A 97 7.63 5.35 -3.22
N TRP A 98 7.57 4.99 -4.51
CA TRP A 98 7.44 5.98 -5.55
C TRP A 98 5.96 6.28 -5.78
N GLY A 99 5.60 7.56 -5.72
CA GLY A 99 4.23 7.99 -5.94
C GLY A 99 4.12 8.97 -7.09
N ARG A 100 3.09 8.80 -7.91
CA ARG A 100 2.64 9.77 -8.92
C ARG A 100 1.24 10.23 -8.58
N TYR A 101 1.09 11.52 -8.44
CA TYR A 101 -0.15 12.19 -8.06
C TYR A 101 -0.59 13.04 -9.25
N ASP A 102 -1.61 12.57 -9.97
CA ASP A 102 -2.16 13.29 -11.10
C ASP A 102 -3.30 14.19 -10.62
N TYR A 103 -3.18 15.49 -10.89
CA TYR A 103 -4.22 16.48 -10.59
C TYR A 103 -4.86 16.92 -11.91
N SER A 104 -6.10 16.57 -12.14
CA SER A 104 -6.87 17.14 -13.25
C SER A 104 -8.08 17.89 -12.72
N LEU A 105 -8.20 19.15 -13.10
CA LEU A 105 -9.37 19.98 -12.89
C LEU A 105 -10.24 19.90 -14.15
N SER A 106 -11.37 19.19 -14.09
CA SER A 106 -12.39 19.33 -15.12
C SER A 106 -13.44 20.33 -14.64
N THR A 107 -13.45 21.51 -15.24
CA THR A 107 -14.56 22.46 -15.11
C THR A 107 -15.63 22.05 -16.10
N GLU A 108 -16.81 21.61 -15.64
CA GLU A 108 -17.99 21.61 -16.51
C GLU A 108 -18.39 23.07 -16.75
N GLU A 109 -18.48 23.40 -18.04
CA GLU A 109 -18.80 24.74 -18.51
C GLU A 109 -20.02 25.34 -17.84
N SER A 110 -19.84 26.50 -17.23
CA SER A 110 -20.77 27.58 -17.41
C SER A 110 -20.06 28.91 -17.16
N ILE A 111 -19.99 29.65 -18.26
CA ILE A 111 -19.87 31.11 -18.32
C ILE A 111 -18.53 31.69 -17.85
N ASP A 112 -17.79 32.19 -18.84
CA ASP A 112 -16.62 33.05 -18.79
C ASP A 112 -15.27 32.39 -18.41
N HIS A 113 -14.54 32.08 -19.46
CA HIS A 113 -13.07 32.20 -19.62
C HIS A 113 -12.27 32.48 -18.36
N TYR A 114 -12.04 31.50 -17.44
CA TYR A 114 -10.88 31.66 -16.56
C TYR A 114 -10.41 30.31 -15.95
N TYR A 115 -9.19 29.94 -16.33
CA TYR A 115 -8.27 29.00 -15.66
C TYR A 115 -8.56 27.50 -15.74
N SER A 116 -8.22 26.91 -16.87
CA SER A 116 -7.66 25.56 -16.85
C SER A 116 -6.20 25.65 -16.35
N ARG A 117 -5.99 25.56 -15.08
CA ARG A 117 -4.65 25.24 -14.55
C ARG A 117 -4.50 23.73 -14.61
N GLU A 118 -3.82 23.24 -15.62
CA GLU A 118 -3.17 21.94 -15.54
C GLU A 118 -2.12 22.04 -14.46
N PHE A 119 -2.40 21.44 -13.29
CA PHE A 119 -1.36 21.23 -12.29
C PHE A 119 -0.54 20.02 -12.77
N GLU A 120 0.73 20.25 -13.07
CA GLU A 120 1.67 19.18 -13.33
C GLU A 120 1.64 18.17 -12.15
N GLY A 121 1.43 16.90 -12.49
CA GLY A 121 1.40 15.83 -11.52
C GLY A 121 2.71 15.79 -10.72
N GLN A 122 2.62 15.69 -9.41
CA GLN A 122 3.79 15.54 -8.55
C GLN A 122 4.18 14.06 -8.47
N SER A 123 5.44 13.77 -8.63
CA SER A 123 5.98 12.42 -8.44
C SER A 123 7.24 12.48 -7.57
N GLY A 124 7.48 11.41 -6.82
CA GLY A 124 8.68 11.35 -6.00
C GLY A 124 8.77 10.10 -5.14
N TRP A 125 9.96 9.88 -4.61
CA TRP A 125 10.27 8.81 -3.68
C TRP A 125 10.07 9.28 -2.25
N ARG A 126 9.56 8.39 -1.41
CA ARG A 126 9.44 8.58 0.05
C ARG A 126 9.94 7.33 0.76
N PHE A 127 10.58 7.52 1.90
CA PHE A 127 10.90 6.41 2.79
C PHE A 127 9.63 5.86 3.43
N MET A 128 9.57 4.52 3.59
CA MET A 128 8.41 3.83 4.13
C MET A 128 8.81 2.83 5.20
N LEU A 129 8.04 2.82 6.30
CA LEU A 129 8.10 1.84 7.36
C LEU A 129 6.75 1.11 7.43
N VAL A 130 6.77 -0.22 7.52
CA VAL A 130 5.57 -1.05 7.43
C VAL A 130 5.54 -2.08 8.57
N PRO A 131 5.10 -1.71 9.79
CA PRO A 131 4.76 -2.70 10.79
C PRO A 131 3.56 -3.51 10.33
N LYS A 132 3.58 -4.83 10.61
CA LYS A 132 2.55 -5.76 10.19
C LYS A 132 2.40 -6.93 11.14
N VAL A 133 1.19 -7.45 11.18
CA VAL A 133 0.85 -8.70 11.89
C VAL A 133 -0.03 -9.53 10.98
N GLY A 134 0.05 -10.83 11.09
CA GLY A 134 -0.78 -11.69 10.27
C GLY A 134 -0.82 -13.13 10.74
N LEU A 135 -1.55 -13.91 9.97
CA LEU A 135 -1.72 -15.34 10.16
C LEU A 135 -1.61 -16.02 8.80
N LEU A 136 -0.74 -17.03 8.70
CA LEU A 136 -0.71 -17.96 7.58
C LEU A 136 -1.30 -19.30 8.02
N ILE A 137 -2.08 -19.90 7.13
CA ILE A 137 -2.68 -21.21 7.30
C ILE A 137 -2.14 -22.10 6.19
N SER A 138 -1.30 -23.06 6.52
CA SER A 138 -0.77 -24.03 5.57
C SER A 138 -1.84 -25.07 5.25
N THR A 139 -2.24 -25.16 3.99
CA THR A 139 -3.24 -26.14 3.53
C THR A 139 -2.58 -27.44 3.10
N ASN A 140 -1.35 -27.37 2.59
CA ASN A 140 -0.51 -28.50 2.22
C ASN A 140 0.96 -28.05 2.17
N HIS A 141 1.87 -28.94 1.73
CA HIS A 141 3.30 -28.62 1.66
C HIS A 141 3.65 -27.54 0.60
N LEU A 142 2.74 -27.25 -0.32
CA LEU A 142 2.99 -26.32 -1.43
C LEU A 142 2.25 -24.98 -1.30
N HIS A 143 1.16 -24.93 -0.53
CA HIS A 143 0.28 -23.76 -0.51
C HIS A 143 -0.08 -23.35 0.91
N ALA A 144 -0.11 -22.04 1.14
CA ALA A 144 -0.69 -21.44 2.33
C ALA A 144 -1.54 -20.22 1.98
N PHE A 145 -2.56 -19.98 2.78
CA PHE A 145 -3.39 -18.78 2.71
C PHE A 145 -3.20 -17.98 3.98
N GLY A 146 -3.34 -16.67 3.88
CA GLY A 146 -3.17 -15.84 5.07
C GLY A 146 -3.92 -14.54 5.01
N LEU A 147 -3.96 -13.91 6.18
CA LEU A 147 -4.49 -12.58 6.38
C LEU A 147 -3.39 -11.75 7.06
N GLU A 148 -3.15 -10.57 6.54
CA GLU A 148 -2.17 -9.62 7.08
C GLU A 148 -2.84 -8.28 7.30
N VAL A 149 -2.56 -7.68 8.44
CA VAL A 149 -2.88 -6.29 8.75
C VAL A 149 -1.57 -5.53 8.82
N SER A 150 -1.47 -4.44 8.09
CA SER A 150 -0.27 -3.61 8.07
C SER A 150 -0.61 -2.13 8.19
N MET A 151 0.34 -1.36 8.70
CA MET A 151 0.20 0.07 8.92
C MET A 151 1.37 0.84 8.29
N PRO A 152 1.40 0.94 6.94
CA PRO A 152 2.43 1.69 6.24
C PRO A 152 2.47 3.15 6.66
N TYR A 153 3.65 3.60 7.06
CA TYR A 153 3.95 4.99 7.36
C TYR A 153 4.99 5.49 6.37
N CYS A 154 4.61 6.47 5.55
CA CYS A 154 5.50 7.12 4.59
C CYS A 154 5.90 8.48 5.12
N MET A 155 7.21 8.68 5.27
CA MET A 155 7.76 9.94 5.75
C MET A 155 7.62 11.03 4.69
N GLN A 156 7.42 12.25 5.17
CA GLN A 156 7.37 13.43 4.31
C GLN A 156 8.66 13.61 3.51
N ALA A 157 8.52 13.87 2.21
CA ALA A 157 9.63 14.27 1.36
C ALA A 157 9.22 15.50 0.54
N TRP A 158 9.95 16.57 0.71
CA TRP A 158 9.87 17.85 -0.01
C TRP A 158 8.50 18.53 -0.03
N ARG A 159 7.52 18.05 -0.79
CA ARG A 159 6.16 18.64 -0.90
C ARG A 159 5.07 17.61 -0.68
N LEU A 160 5.44 16.37 -0.38
CA LEU A 160 4.50 15.29 -0.15
C LEU A 160 4.28 15.13 1.35
N GLU A 161 3.03 15.17 1.76
CA GLU A 161 2.62 15.02 3.16
C GLU A 161 2.93 13.62 3.71
N ASN A 162 3.04 13.52 5.04
CA ASN A 162 3.11 12.23 5.70
C ASN A 162 1.86 11.41 5.35
N GLN A 163 2.08 10.16 4.99
CA GLN A 163 1.00 9.22 4.72
C GLN A 163 1.03 8.11 5.76
N LEU A 164 -0.09 7.91 6.41
CA LEU A 164 -0.39 6.75 7.22
C LEU A 164 -1.56 6.02 6.59
N SER A 165 -1.49 4.71 6.48
CA SER A 165 -2.62 3.88 6.04
C SER A 165 -2.77 2.65 6.91
N PHE A 166 -3.97 2.11 6.96
CA PHE A 166 -4.28 0.84 7.58
C PHE A 166 -4.74 -0.11 6.48
N ASN A 167 -3.98 -1.15 6.24
CA ASN A 167 -4.18 -2.05 5.13
C ASN A 167 -4.57 -3.44 5.62
N LEU A 168 -5.54 -4.04 4.93
CA LEU A 168 -5.89 -5.45 5.04
C LEU A 168 -5.44 -6.15 3.77
N THR A 169 -4.69 -7.22 3.91
CA THR A 169 -4.07 -7.96 2.81
C THR A 169 -4.42 -9.44 2.92
N LEU A 170 -4.87 -10.02 1.84
CA LEU A 170 -4.99 -11.46 1.70
C LEU A 170 -3.67 -12.00 1.13
N ASN A 171 -3.14 -13.06 1.71
CA ASN A 171 -1.90 -13.68 1.27
C ASN A 171 -2.20 -15.03 0.63
N TYR A 172 -1.76 -15.23 -0.60
CA TYR A 172 -1.66 -16.55 -1.20
C TYR A 172 -0.18 -16.87 -1.37
N THR A 173 0.28 -17.89 -0.67
CA THR A 173 1.68 -18.29 -0.61
C THR A 173 1.88 -19.59 -1.34
N PHE A 174 2.83 -19.60 -2.27
CA PHE A 174 3.36 -20.78 -2.92
C PHE A 174 4.72 -21.10 -2.30
N ILE A 175 4.87 -22.33 -1.79
CA ILE A 175 6.09 -22.80 -1.11
C ILE A 175 6.94 -23.51 -2.15
N ILE A 176 8.18 -23.09 -2.30
CA ILE A 176 9.19 -23.65 -3.20
C ILE A 176 10.25 -24.27 -2.30
N ASP A 177 10.40 -25.59 -2.39
CA ASP A 177 11.45 -26.35 -1.67
C ASP A 177 12.81 -26.18 -2.34
#